data_af612b79d24e1accf7c4ed260f6e60ef
#
_entry.id   af612b79d24e1accf7c4ed260f6e60ef
#
_cell.length_a   1.000
_cell.length_b   1.000
_cell.length_c   1.000
_cell.angle_alpha   90.00
_cell.angle_beta   90.00
_cell.angle_gamma   90.00
#
_symmetry.space_group_name_H-M   'P 1'
#
loop_
_entity.id
_entity.type
_entity.pdbx_description
1 polymer ?
#
loop_
_entity_poly.entity_id
_entity_poly.type
_entity_poly.pdbx_seq_one_letter_code
_entity_poly.pdbx_strand_id
1 'polypeptide(L)'
;MHTRAGALALCLLLFSCDRDPDEESPDESVSATRQQAPHEGNASLQGTEPLGTGNHDSPSETADKAPSSEAVFPEQERIQFILSKANPAYQGQGRFEERDGRIVAAHFPGCGLRDLSPLRGLDLEFLDLRGNPVREIRHLEGMPLKSLWMEDTEVVNLKSLKEAKLVELGLNNSPVESLDGLQGQPLEKLYAVATRITDVEPLGRTSLRQLWLTDSPVSDLSPLAGLPLESLTVHRTLVRDLSFVRKLPVIQRLHIGETLIEDLTPLEGLRLTRLVFTPSRIKRGLDVARRLQGLREIGTAFDDRRKDLMPPADFWSALGK
;
A
#
# COMPACT_ATOMS: atom_id res chain seq x y z
N MET A 1 6.64 34.73 -26.44
CA MET A 1 7.82 34.27 -25.72
C MET A 1 7.62 34.61 -24.25
N HIS A 2 7.05 33.73 -23.46
CA HIS A 2 7.02 33.86 -22.00
C HIS A 2 7.09 32.44 -21.45
N THR A 3 8.25 32.11 -20.97
CA THR A 3 8.60 30.87 -20.27
C THR A 3 7.89 30.84 -18.92
N ARG A 4 7.02 29.86 -18.72
CA ARG A 4 6.50 29.48 -17.40
C ARG A 4 7.39 28.40 -16.81
N ALA A 5 8.28 28.79 -15.91
CA ALA A 5 8.92 27.91 -14.98
C ALA A 5 7.90 27.55 -13.89
N GLY A 6 7.37 26.33 -13.93
CA GLY A 6 6.54 25.78 -12.86
C GLY A 6 7.45 25.19 -11.78
N ALA A 7 7.39 25.74 -10.60
CA ALA A 7 8.06 25.21 -9.41
C ALA A 7 7.47 23.84 -9.05
N LEU A 8 8.28 22.79 -9.14
CA LEU A 8 8.02 21.50 -8.51
C LEU A 8 8.20 21.70 -7.00
N ALA A 9 7.11 21.87 -6.29
CA ALA A 9 7.11 21.82 -4.84
C ALA A 9 7.26 20.33 -4.41
N LEU A 10 8.40 20.06 -3.83
CA LEU A 10 8.78 18.82 -3.16
C LEU A 10 7.81 18.57 -1.99
N CYS A 11 6.77 17.79 -2.19
CA CYS A 11 5.88 17.31 -1.12
C CYS A 11 6.37 15.96 -0.63
N LEU A 12 7.50 15.97 0.11
CA LEU A 12 7.87 14.91 1.04
C LEU A 12 7.03 15.09 2.30
N LEU A 13 5.83 14.53 2.32
CA LEU A 13 5.06 14.35 3.54
C LEU A 13 4.68 12.89 3.67
N LEU A 14 5.22 12.33 4.71
CA LEU A 14 4.92 11.05 5.32
C LEU A 14 3.41 10.83 5.36
N PHE A 15 2.88 10.01 4.43
CA PHE A 15 1.57 9.41 4.61
C PHE A 15 1.67 8.42 5.77
N SER A 16 1.47 8.94 6.98
CA SER A 16 1.02 8.11 8.07
C SER A 16 -0.41 7.72 7.71
N CYS A 17 -0.62 6.52 7.21
CA CYS A 17 -1.94 5.92 7.22
C CYS A 17 -2.46 6.04 8.65
N ASP A 18 -3.53 6.82 8.86
CA ASP A 18 -4.27 6.80 10.10
C ASP A 18 -4.73 5.34 10.33
N ARG A 19 -3.97 4.61 11.13
CA ARG A 19 -4.49 3.45 11.82
C ARG A 19 -5.55 3.99 12.75
N ASP A 20 -6.77 3.54 12.58
CA ASP A 20 -7.84 3.78 13.54
C ASP A 20 -7.30 3.44 14.95
N PRO A 21 -7.41 4.33 15.95
CA PRO A 21 -6.93 4.06 17.31
C PRO A 21 -7.69 2.95 18.04
N ASP A 22 -8.67 2.32 17.40
CA ASP A 22 -9.53 1.27 17.96
C ASP A 22 -9.19 -0.15 17.50
N GLU A 23 -8.12 -0.39 16.73
CA GLU A 23 -7.62 -1.75 16.47
C GLU A 23 -6.64 -2.16 17.59
N GLU A 24 -7.18 -2.70 18.68
CA GLU A 24 -6.43 -3.45 19.69
C GLU A 24 -5.81 -4.70 19.06
N SER A 25 -4.48 -4.76 19.03
CA SER A 25 -3.73 -5.98 18.73
C SER A 25 -3.84 -6.97 19.88
N PRO A 26 -3.95 -8.28 19.62
CA PRO A 26 -3.83 -9.24 20.68
C PRO A 26 -2.42 -9.27 21.26
N ASP A 27 -2.36 -9.21 22.57
CA ASP A 27 -1.24 -9.23 23.47
C ASP A 27 -0.30 -10.43 23.24
N GLU A 28 0.95 -10.19 22.83
CA GLU A 28 2.04 -11.14 22.97
C GLU A 28 3.03 -10.63 24.00
N SER A 29 2.74 -10.98 25.25
CA SER A 29 3.69 -10.87 26.35
C SER A 29 4.73 -11.98 26.29
N VAL A 30 5.95 -11.72 25.84
CA VAL A 30 7.10 -12.57 26.14
C VAL A 30 8.23 -11.70 26.71
N SER A 31 8.49 -12.00 27.98
CA SER A 31 9.55 -11.42 28.81
C SER A 31 10.94 -11.51 28.19
N ALA A 32 11.62 -10.37 28.02
CA ALA A 32 13.06 -10.33 27.80
C ALA A 32 13.79 -10.10 29.11
N THR A 33 14.40 -11.14 29.64
CA THR A 33 15.33 -11.07 30.78
C THR A 33 16.69 -10.55 30.31
N ARG A 34 17.05 -9.41 30.82
CA ARG A 34 18.36 -8.74 30.66
C ARG A 34 19.37 -9.39 31.57
N GLN A 35 20.46 -9.97 31.04
CA GLN A 35 21.65 -10.26 31.84
C GLN A 35 22.88 -9.59 31.25
N GLN A 36 23.57 -8.88 32.18
CA GLN A 36 24.79 -8.10 32.00
C GLN A 36 26.01 -9.02 31.94
N ALA A 37 27.06 -8.55 31.24
CA ALA A 37 28.40 -9.06 31.25
C ALA A 37 29.10 -8.74 32.59
N PRO A 38 30.20 -9.44 32.91
CA PRO A 38 31.38 -8.70 33.37
C PRO A 38 32.70 -9.09 32.69
N HIS A 39 33.60 -8.16 32.83
CA HIS A 39 34.98 -8.01 32.35
C HIS A 39 36.02 -8.99 32.87
N GLU A 40 37.13 -9.03 32.12
CA GLU A 40 38.55 -9.11 32.49
C GLU A 40 39.23 -10.48 32.65
N GLY A 41 40.45 -10.53 32.06
CA GLY A 41 41.49 -11.42 32.50
C GLY A 41 42.55 -11.77 31.45
N ASN A 42 43.55 -10.92 31.37
CA ASN A 42 44.82 -11.03 30.64
C ASN A 42 45.71 -12.18 31.20
N ALA A 43 46.47 -12.90 30.35
CA ALA A 43 47.88 -13.23 30.60
C ALA A 43 48.54 -14.06 29.49
N SER A 44 49.71 -13.57 29.11
CA SER A 44 50.76 -14.16 28.27
C SER A 44 51.35 -15.48 28.83
N LEU A 45 52.01 -16.24 27.95
CA LEU A 45 53.45 -16.66 28.00
C LEU A 45 53.72 -17.77 26.96
N GLN A 46 54.57 -17.47 26.01
CA GLN A 46 55.88 -17.94 25.60
C GLN A 46 56.20 -19.45 25.69
N GLY A 47 56.80 -19.94 24.59
CA GLY A 47 57.87 -20.92 24.69
C GLY A 47 57.86 -22.04 23.66
N THR A 48 58.70 -21.92 22.69
CA THR A 48 59.88 -22.65 22.21
C THR A 48 59.66 -23.81 21.26
N GLU A 49 60.30 -23.65 20.09
CA GLU A 49 60.76 -24.74 19.17
C GLU A 49 61.79 -25.63 19.78
N PRO A 50 62.08 -26.83 19.21
CA PRO A 50 63.05 -26.88 18.12
C PRO A 50 62.91 -28.06 17.09
N LEU A 51 63.40 -27.76 15.89
CA LEU A 51 64.13 -28.53 14.89
C LEU A 51 64.17 -30.07 14.91
N GLY A 52 63.90 -30.67 13.73
CA GLY A 52 64.27 -32.05 13.39
C GLY A 52 64.11 -32.38 11.90
N THR A 53 65.22 -32.45 11.24
CA THR A 53 65.56 -32.73 9.86
C THR A 53 65.10 -34.10 9.31
N GLY A 54 64.86 -34.21 7.99
CA GLY A 54 64.91 -35.48 7.27
C GLY A 54 64.23 -35.52 5.90
N ASN A 55 65.06 -35.55 4.85
CA ASN A 55 64.79 -35.72 3.41
C ASN A 55 63.98 -36.98 3.05
N HIS A 56 63.21 -37.00 1.96
CA HIS A 56 63.48 -37.57 0.61
C HIS A 56 62.22 -37.73 -0.23
N ASP A 57 62.36 -37.23 -1.44
CA ASP A 57 61.88 -37.73 -2.77
C ASP A 57 60.41 -37.72 -3.19
N SER A 58 60.27 -37.01 -4.29
CA SER A 58 59.21 -36.79 -5.31
C SER A 58 58.69 -38.08 -5.98
N PRO A 59 57.77 -37.96 -6.97
CA PRO A 59 56.61 -37.13 -7.14
C PRO A 59 55.34 -37.98 -7.46
N SER A 60 54.19 -37.53 -7.09
CA SER A 60 52.96 -38.07 -7.66
C SER A 60 51.97 -36.95 -7.95
N GLU A 61 51.52 -36.95 -9.17
CA GLU A 61 50.50 -36.17 -9.82
C GLU A 61 49.52 -35.45 -8.90
N THR A 62 49.63 -34.18 -8.87
CA THR A 62 48.55 -33.31 -8.38
C THR A 62 47.54 -33.16 -9.51
N ALA A 63 46.49 -33.98 -9.46
CA ALA A 63 45.27 -33.66 -10.14
C ALA A 63 44.78 -32.31 -9.61
N ASP A 64 44.75 -31.36 -10.52
CA ASP A 64 44.20 -30.02 -10.37
C ASP A 64 42.70 -30.12 -9.96
N LYS A 65 42.46 -30.12 -8.63
CA LYS A 65 41.13 -30.07 -8.11
C LYS A 65 40.70 -28.60 -8.19
N ALA A 66 40.04 -28.22 -9.28
CA ALA A 66 39.35 -26.98 -9.44
C ALA A 66 38.59 -26.68 -8.13
N PRO A 67 38.64 -25.44 -7.61
CA PRO A 67 37.85 -25.06 -6.44
C PRO A 67 36.38 -25.02 -6.83
N SER A 68 35.69 -26.15 -6.67
CA SER A 68 34.23 -26.22 -6.70
C SER A 68 33.70 -25.82 -5.31
N SER A 69 33.78 -24.54 -4.97
CA SER A 69 32.88 -23.92 -4.02
C SER A 69 32.37 -22.65 -4.71
N GLU A 70 31.37 -22.79 -5.55
CA GLU A 70 30.44 -21.71 -5.78
C GLU A 70 29.97 -21.32 -4.38
N ALA A 71 30.43 -20.17 -3.90
CA ALA A 71 29.89 -19.58 -2.70
C ALA A 71 28.39 -19.41 -2.97
N VAL A 72 27.57 -20.23 -2.30
CA VAL A 72 26.11 -20.10 -2.35
C VAL A 72 25.80 -18.82 -1.63
N PHE A 73 25.76 -17.72 -2.36
CA PHE A 73 25.28 -16.44 -1.81
C PHE A 73 23.85 -16.64 -1.35
N PRO A 74 23.48 -16.09 -0.16
CA PRO A 74 22.09 -16.03 0.25
C PRO A 74 21.22 -15.51 -0.89
N GLU A 75 20.04 -16.08 -1.08
CA GLU A 75 19.15 -15.70 -2.20
C GLU A 75 18.93 -14.19 -2.25
N GLN A 76 18.79 -13.54 -1.11
CA GLN A 76 18.67 -12.08 -0.99
C GLN A 76 19.85 -11.33 -1.62
N GLU A 77 21.08 -11.72 -1.35
CA GLU A 77 22.26 -11.05 -1.89
C GLU A 77 22.33 -11.19 -3.41
N ARG A 78 21.98 -12.37 -3.93
CA ARG A 78 21.89 -12.61 -5.37
C ARG A 78 20.85 -11.70 -6.03
N ILE A 79 19.65 -11.57 -5.42
CA ILE A 79 18.58 -10.72 -5.95
C ILE A 79 19.00 -9.25 -5.89
N GLN A 80 19.57 -8.80 -4.77
CA GLN A 80 20.06 -7.42 -4.63
C GLN A 80 21.12 -7.09 -5.68
N PHE A 81 22.04 -8.02 -5.94
CA PHE A 81 23.06 -7.85 -6.99
C PHE A 81 22.40 -7.71 -8.38
N ILE A 82 21.45 -8.58 -8.74
CA ILE A 82 20.76 -8.51 -10.03
C ILE A 82 19.92 -7.23 -10.14
N LEU A 83 19.22 -6.82 -9.05
CA LEU A 83 18.50 -5.55 -8.98
C LEU A 83 19.38 -4.35 -9.24
N SER A 84 20.61 -4.31 -8.66
CA SER A 84 21.55 -3.21 -8.88
C SER A 84 22.08 -3.15 -10.31
N LYS A 85 22.16 -4.29 -11.01
CA LYS A 85 22.54 -4.35 -12.43
C LYS A 85 21.41 -3.86 -13.35
N ALA A 86 20.17 -4.26 -13.04
CA ALA A 86 18.99 -3.88 -13.82
C ALA A 86 18.55 -2.41 -13.56
N ASN A 87 18.81 -1.89 -12.35
CA ASN A 87 18.39 -0.58 -11.91
C ASN A 87 19.58 0.26 -11.41
N PRO A 88 20.20 1.10 -12.25
CA PRO A 88 21.41 1.85 -11.87
C PRO A 88 21.26 2.78 -10.67
N ALA A 89 20.03 3.21 -10.36
CA ALA A 89 19.72 4.05 -9.19
C ALA A 89 19.60 3.24 -7.89
N TYR A 90 19.46 1.91 -7.97
CA TYR A 90 19.37 1.04 -6.82
C TYR A 90 20.75 0.76 -6.22
N GLN A 91 20.90 1.03 -4.93
CA GLN A 91 22.16 0.89 -4.19
C GLN A 91 22.06 -0.13 -3.03
N GLY A 92 21.13 -1.08 -3.12
CA GLY A 92 20.96 -2.10 -2.07
C GLY A 92 20.10 -1.67 -0.88
N GLN A 93 19.29 -0.60 -1.01
CA GLN A 93 18.46 -0.08 0.10
C GLN A 93 17.25 -0.98 0.41
N GLY A 94 16.89 -1.89 -0.50
CA GLY A 94 15.75 -2.78 -0.34
C GLY A 94 15.92 -3.76 0.80
N ARG A 95 14.81 -4.17 1.37
CA ARG A 95 14.75 -5.18 2.44
C ARG A 95 13.88 -6.34 1.99
N PHE A 96 14.23 -7.52 2.46
CA PHE A 96 13.46 -8.73 2.24
C PHE A 96 13.07 -9.35 3.58
N GLU A 97 11.94 -10.04 3.61
CA GLU A 97 11.52 -10.87 4.73
C GLU A 97 11.43 -12.32 4.26
N GLU A 98 11.99 -13.21 5.06
CA GLU A 98 11.98 -14.64 4.81
C GLU A 98 11.05 -15.36 5.78
N ARG A 99 10.38 -16.38 5.26
CA ARG A 99 9.62 -17.35 6.05
C ARG A 99 9.93 -18.73 5.51
N ASP A 100 10.35 -19.65 6.40
CA ASP A 100 10.70 -21.04 6.05
C ASP A 100 11.74 -21.14 4.90
N GLY A 101 12.74 -20.24 4.90
CA GLY A 101 13.81 -20.19 3.90
C GLY A 101 13.39 -19.67 2.52
N ARG A 102 12.23 -19.01 2.40
CA ARG A 102 11.73 -18.36 1.18
C ARG A 102 11.52 -16.88 1.41
N ILE A 103 11.84 -16.07 0.42
CA ILE A 103 11.52 -14.64 0.44
C ILE A 103 10.02 -14.49 0.19
N VAL A 104 9.29 -13.95 1.19
CA VAL A 104 7.84 -13.75 1.13
C VAL A 104 7.44 -12.28 1.08
N ALA A 105 8.31 -11.37 1.49
CA ALA A 105 8.08 -9.94 1.41
C ALA A 105 9.30 -9.19 0.88
N ALA A 106 9.06 -8.11 0.15
CA ALA A 106 10.09 -7.22 -0.34
C ALA A 106 9.65 -5.76 -0.23
N HIS A 107 10.57 -4.92 0.28
CA HIS A 107 10.32 -3.51 0.56
C HIS A 107 11.34 -2.65 -0.19
N PHE A 108 10.88 -1.85 -1.14
CA PHE A 108 11.72 -0.99 -1.98
C PHE A 108 11.22 0.46 -2.06
N PRO A 109 10.77 1.12 -0.96
CA PRO A 109 10.24 2.46 -1.07
C PRO A 109 11.34 3.45 -1.52
N GLY A 110 11.08 4.16 -2.63
CA GLY A 110 12.01 5.17 -3.15
C GLY A 110 13.38 4.65 -3.59
N CYS A 111 13.49 3.38 -3.93
CA CYS A 111 14.76 2.74 -4.27
C CYS A 111 15.22 2.99 -5.73
N GLY A 112 14.46 3.75 -6.52
CA GLY A 112 14.79 4.07 -7.91
C GLY A 112 14.61 2.89 -8.88
N LEU A 113 13.76 1.92 -8.53
CA LEU A 113 13.47 0.77 -9.39
C LEU A 113 12.65 1.18 -10.61
N ARG A 114 13.03 0.67 -11.79
CA ARG A 114 12.30 0.74 -13.05
C ARG A 114 12.03 -0.65 -13.62
N ASP A 115 13.01 -1.52 -13.53
CA ASP A 115 12.94 -2.89 -14.03
C ASP A 115 12.74 -3.87 -12.86
N LEU A 116 11.58 -4.53 -12.86
CA LEU A 116 11.21 -5.55 -11.88
C LEU A 116 11.56 -6.98 -12.34
N SER A 117 12.23 -7.13 -13.49
CA SER A 117 12.58 -8.47 -14.00
C SER A 117 13.38 -9.33 -13.02
N PRO A 118 14.24 -8.77 -12.14
CA PRO A 118 14.95 -9.55 -11.12
C PRO A 118 14.04 -10.16 -10.05
N LEU A 119 12.81 -9.67 -9.88
CA LEU A 119 11.85 -10.21 -8.93
C LEU A 119 11.02 -11.35 -9.50
N ARG A 120 11.13 -11.61 -10.81
CA ARG A 120 10.30 -12.60 -11.48
C ARG A 120 10.49 -14.00 -10.88
N GLY A 121 9.35 -14.64 -10.56
CA GLY A 121 9.32 -16.01 -10.03
C GLY A 121 9.59 -16.10 -8.52
N LEU A 122 9.69 -14.99 -7.80
CA LEU A 122 9.65 -14.99 -6.35
C LEU A 122 8.22 -15.25 -5.85
N ASP A 123 8.10 -15.95 -4.73
CA ASP A 123 6.82 -16.25 -4.09
C ASP A 123 6.41 -15.13 -3.12
N LEU A 124 6.44 -13.87 -3.59
CA LEU A 124 6.11 -12.71 -2.76
C LEU A 124 4.62 -12.66 -2.42
N GLU A 125 4.32 -12.55 -1.13
CA GLU A 125 2.99 -12.25 -0.61
C GLU A 125 2.80 -10.73 -0.38
N PHE A 126 3.89 -10.02 -0.11
CA PHE A 126 3.93 -8.58 0.10
C PHE A 126 5.00 -7.91 -0.75
N LEU A 127 4.65 -6.79 -1.41
CA LEU A 127 5.60 -5.99 -2.19
C LEU A 127 5.31 -4.50 -2.06
N ASP A 128 6.31 -3.75 -1.58
CA ASP A 128 6.28 -2.29 -1.50
C ASP A 128 7.20 -1.69 -2.57
N LEU A 129 6.59 -1.01 -3.54
CA LEU A 129 7.26 -0.32 -4.64
C LEU A 129 7.05 1.20 -4.60
N ARG A 130 6.53 1.75 -3.51
CA ARG A 130 6.18 3.17 -3.40
C ARG A 130 7.35 4.10 -3.77
N GLY A 131 7.03 5.19 -4.50
CA GLY A 131 8.01 6.20 -4.87
C GLY A 131 9.06 5.73 -5.88
N ASN A 132 8.78 4.65 -6.64
CA ASN A 132 9.67 4.17 -7.68
C ASN A 132 9.11 4.49 -9.06
N PRO A 133 9.94 4.86 -10.04
CA PRO A 133 9.49 5.14 -11.40
C PRO A 133 9.20 3.84 -12.19
N VAL A 134 8.52 2.88 -11.55
CA VAL A 134 8.06 1.63 -12.16
C VAL A 134 6.89 1.92 -13.08
N ARG A 135 6.96 1.43 -14.30
CA ARG A 135 5.89 1.53 -15.30
C ARG A 135 5.31 0.17 -15.67
N GLU A 136 6.16 -0.84 -15.74
CA GLU A 136 5.82 -2.18 -16.20
C GLU A 136 5.80 -3.16 -15.03
N ILE A 137 4.64 -3.81 -14.80
CA ILE A 137 4.45 -4.78 -13.72
C ILE A 137 4.22 -6.22 -14.23
N ARG A 138 4.51 -6.49 -15.51
CA ARG A 138 4.34 -7.83 -16.11
C ARG A 138 5.17 -8.93 -15.40
N HIS A 139 6.25 -8.55 -14.73
CA HIS A 139 7.11 -9.45 -13.99
C HIS A 139 6.50 -9.94 -12.68
N LEU A 140 5.37 -9.33 -12.24
CA LEU A 140 4.60 -9.72 -11.07
C LEU A 140 3.52 -10.78 -11.40
N GLU A 141 3.36 -11.13 -12.67
CA GLU A 141 2.36 -12.12 -13.10
C GLU A 141 2.64 -13.48 -12.45
N GLY A 142 1.59 -14.08 -11.87
CA GLY A 142 1.65 -15.36 -11.16
C GLY A 142 2.20 -15.31 -9.74
N MET A 143 2.64 -14.15 -9.24
CA MET A 143 3.05 -14.03 -7.84
C MET A 143 1.83 -14.13 -6.89
N PRO A 144 1.97 -14.81 -5.74
CA PRO A 144 0.87 -14.97 -4.77
C PRO A 144 0.68 -13.72 -3.91
N LEU A 145 0.72 -12.53 -4.52
CA LEU A 145 0.62 -11.25 -3.83
C LEU A 145 -0.72 -11.10 -3.13
N LYS A 146 -0.66 -10.74 -1.83
CA LYS A 146 -1.79 -10.36 -0.99
C LYS A 146 -1.83 -8.86 -0.75
N SER A 147 -0.67 -8.23 -0.60
CA SER A 147 -0.55 -6.78 -0.42
C SER A 147 0.48 -6.21 -1.40
N LEU A 148 0.06 -5.17 -2.14
CA LEU A 148 0.90 -4.50 -3.13
C LEU A 148 0.75 -2.98 -3.01
N TRP A 149 1.86 -2.29 -2.78
CA TRP A 149 1.92 -0.85 -2.63
C TRP A 149 2.70 -0.23 -3.78
N MET A 150 2.01 0.59 -4.60
CA MET A 150 2.54 1.20 -5.82
C MET A 150 2.19 2.70 -5.91
N GLU A 151 2.08 3.37 -4.77
CA GLU A 151 1.88 4.81 -4.73
C GLU A 151 3.09 5.53 -5.33
N ASP A 152 2.84 6.66 -5.96
CA ASP A 152 3.88 7.49 -6.60
C ASP A 152 4.72 6.71 -7.63
N THR A 153 4.06 5.81 -8.40
CA THR A 153 4.68 5.07 -9.51
C THR A 153 4.18 5.56 -10.87
N GLU A 154 4.75 5.04 -11.96
CA GLU A 154 4.32 5.33 -13.34
C GLU A 154 3.41 4.22 -13.93
N VAL A 155 2.84 3.36 -13.09
CA VAL A 155 1.98 2.25 -13.52
C VAL A 155 0.66 2.76 -14.10
N VAL A 156 0.27 2.25 -15.27
CA VAL A 156 -0.96 2.67 -15.99
C VAL A 156 -2.05 1.60 -15.96
N ASN A 157 -1.69 0.30 -15.98
CA ASN A 157 -2.66 -0.79 -15.99
C ASN A 157 -2.26 -1.93 -15.06
N LEU A 158 -3.25 -2.72 -14.65
CA LEU A 158 -3.13 -3.76 -13.64
C LEU A 158 -3.34 -5.17 -14.20
N LYS A 159 -3.38 -5.37 -15.51
CA LYS A 159 -3.73 -6.65 -16.16
C LYS A 159 -2.86 -7.82 -15.74
N SER A 160 -1.60 -7.57 -15.40
CA SER A 160 -0.67 -8.60 -14.91
C SER A 160 -1.02 -9.13 -13.52
N LEU A 161 -1.93 -8.48 -12.80
CA LEU A 161 -2.35 -8.88 -11.46
C LEU A 161 -3.59 -9.80 -11.46
N LYS A 162 -4.10 -10.21 -12.62
CA LYS A 162 -5.33 -11.01 -12.77
C LYS A 162 -5.35 -12.33 -11.98
N GLU A 163 -4.16 -12.91 -11.73
CA GLU A 163 -4.00 -14.17 -11.01
C GLU A 163 -3.55 -13.98 -9.56
N ALA A 164 -3.25 -12.76 -9.16
CA ALA A 164 -2.96 -12.43 -7.78
C ALA A 164 -4.21 -12.61 -6.90
N LYS A 165 -4.01 -12.72 -5.59
CA LYS A 165 -5.09 -12.80 -4.60
C LYS A 165 -5.00 -11.61 -3.66
N LEU A 166 -5.00 -10.41 -4.25
CA LEU A 166 -4.83 -9.18 -3.51
C LEU A 166 -5.97 -8.98 -2.51
N VAL A 167 -5.58 -8.67 -1.30
CA VAL A 167 -6.43 -8.22 -0.20
C VAL A 167 -6.31 -6.72 -0.03
N GLU A 168 -5.11 -6.17 -0.26
CA GLU A 168 -4.83 -4.76 -0.08
C GLU A 168 -3.98 -4.22 -1.24
N LEU A 169 -4.40 -3.08 -1.81
CA LEU A 169 -3.73 -2.45 -2.96
C LEU A 169 -3.66 -0.94 -2.80
N GLY A 170 -2.45 -0.39 -2.86
CA GLY A 170 -2.17 1.04 -2.86
C GLY A 170 -1.72 1.51 -4.24
N LEU A 171 -2.42 2.56 -4.77
CA LEU A 171 -2.21 3.14 -6.09
C LEU A 171 -2.16 4.68 -6.06
N ASN A 172 -2.14 5.30 -4.88
CA ASN A 172 -2.22 6.75 -4.78
C ASN A 172 -1.16 7.45 -5.66
N ASN A 173 -1.55 8.55 -6.31
CA ASN A 173 -0.68 9.33 -7.19
C ASN A 173 -0.07 8.55 -8.37
N SER A 174 -0.66 7.42 -8.75
CA SER A 174 -0.23 6.65 -9.93
C SER A 174 -1.17 6.90 -11.11
N PRO A 175 -0.68 6.97 -12.36
CA PRO A 175 -1.51 7.28 -13.52
C PRO A 175 -2.35 6.07 -13.99
N VAL A 176 -2.83 5.24 -13.05
CA VAL A 176 -3.66 4.07 -13.36
C VAL A 176 -4.99 4.53 -13.95
N GLU A 177 -5.34 3.99 -15.13
CA GLU A 177 -6.53 4.33 -15.89
C GLU A 177 -7.60 3.22 -15.83
N SER A 178 -7.18 1.95 -15.67
CA SER A 178 -8.08 0.79 -15.66
C SER A 178 -7.79 -0.11 -14.45
N LEU A 179 -8.86 -0.60 -13.86
CA LEU A 179 -8.86 -1.62 -12.81
C LEU A 179 -8.95 -3.05 -13.35
N ASP A 180 -8.81 -3.24 -14.68
CA ASP A 180 -8.73 -4.56 -15.31
C ASP A 180 -7.60 -5.39 -14.68
N GLY A 181 -7.92 -6.61 -14.27
CA GLY A 181 -7.04 -7.48 -13.51
C GLY A 181 -7.43 -7.63 -12.04
N LEU A 182 -8.40 -6.82 -11.55
CA LEU A 182 -8.89 -6.93 -10.18
C LEU A 182 -10.23 -7.67 -10.05
N GLN A 183 -10.84 -8.09 -11.19
CA GLN A 183 -12.14 -8.75 -11.18
C GLN A 183 -12.14 -10.02 -10.33
N GLY A 184 -13.05 -10.07 -9.36
CA GLY A 184 -13.27 -11.26 -8.52
C GLY A 184 -12.14 -11.58 -7.54
N GLN A 185 -11.19 -10.67 -7.35
CA GLN A 185 -10.16 -10.83 -6.31
C GLN A 185 -10.76 -10.63 -4.91
N PRO A 186 -10.15 -11.22 -3.86
CA PRO A 186 -10.59 -11.06 -2.48
C PRO A 186 -10.18 -9.68 -1.91
N LEU A 187 -10.18 -8.64 -2.75
CA LEU A 187 -9.71 -7.30 -2.40
C LEU A 187 -10.62 -6.67 -1.35
N GLU A 188 -10.06 -6.33 -0.20
CA GLU A 188 -10.76 -5.70 0.92
C GLU A 188 -10.49 -4.19 1.01
N LYS A 189 -9.26 -3.77 0.64
CA LYS A 189 -8.87 -2.36 0.72
C LYS A 189 -8.24 -1.90 -0.59
N LEU A 190 -8.74 -0.78 -1.13
CA LEU A 190 -8.17 -0.11 -2.30
C LEU A 190 -7.98 1.38 -2.01
N TYR A 191 -6.73 1.82 -2.14
CA TYR A 191 -6.33 3.21 -2.06
C TYR A 191 -5.94 3.69 -3.47
N ALA A 192 -6.77 4.52 -4.09
CA ALA A 192 -6.59 4.98 -5.46
C ALA A 192 -6.84 6.48 -5.60
N VAL A 193 -6.25 7.25 -4.67
CA VAL A 193 -6.32 8.71 -4.63
C VAL A 193 -5.48 9.30 -5.77
N ALA A 194 -5.99 10.32 -6.44
CA ALA A 194 -5.31 11.03 -7.53
C ALA A 194 -4.87 10.10 -8.68
N THR A 195 -5.72 9.16 -9.05
CA THR A 195 -5.56 8.28 -10.21
C THR A 195 -6.35 8.78 -11.41
N ARG A 196 -6.26 8.08 -12.54
CA ARG A 196 -7.05 8.36 -13.75
C ARG A 196 -8.21 7.39 -13.97
N ILE A 197 -8.60 6.68 -12.94
CA ILE A 197 -9.68 5.69 -12.98
C ILE A 197 -11.01 6.40 -13.26
N THR A 198 -11.73 5.92 -14.27
CA THR A 198 -13.08 6.39 -14.63
C THR A 198 -14.15 5.35 -14.37
N ASP A 199 -13.78 4.06 -14.38
CA ASP A 199 -14.69 2.92 -14.30
C ASP A 199 -14.33 2.01 -13.11
N VAL A 200 -15.33 1.68 -12.30
CA VAL A 200 -15.21 0.81 -11.13
C VAL A 200 -15.92 -0.55 -11.31
N GLU A 201 -16.40 -0.85 -12.53
CA GLU A 201 -17.05 -2.13 -12.84
C GLU A 201 -16.19 -3.35 -12.42
N PRO A 202 -14.87 -3.35 -12.62
CA PRO A 202 -14.01 -4.45 -12.18
C PRO A 202 -14.08 -4.75 -10.68
N LEU A 203 -14.52 -3.80 -9.86
CA LEU A 203 -14.61 -3.96 -8.40
C LEU A 203 -15.93 -4.63 -7.95
N GLY A 204 -16.94 -4.71 -8.82
CA GLY A 204 -18.30 -5.13 -8.46
C GLY A 204 -18.43 -6.57 -7.92
N ARG A 205 -17.36 -7.39 -7.99
CA ARG A 205 -17.33 -8.77 -7.49
C ARG A 205 -16.16 -9.02 -6.53
N THR A 206 -15.64 -7.96 -5.92
CA THR A 206 -14.59 -8.04 -4.90
C THR A 206 -15.22 -8.13 -3.50
N SER A 207 -14.37 -8.19 -2.48
CA SER A 207 -14.80 -8.18 -1.06
C SER A 207 -14.55 -6.83 -0.39
N LEU A 208 -14.59 -5.73 -1.16
CA LEU A 208 -14.18 -4.40 -0.70
C LEU A 208 -14.98 -3.95 0.53
N ARG A 209 -14.22 -3.59 1.56
CA ARG A 209 -14.68 -2.97 2.81
C ARG A 209 -14.28 -1.49 2.87
N GLN A 210 -13.15 -1.13 2.25
CA GLN A 210 -12.63 0.23 2.26
C GLN A 210 -12.19 0.64 0.86
N LEU A 211 -12.68 1.80 0.38
CA LEU A 211 -12.38 2.32 -0.96
C LEU A 211 -12.12 3.82 -0.90
N TRP A 212 -10.96 4.24 -1.41
CA TRP A 212 -10.59 5.64 -1.59
C TRP A 212 -10.38 5.94 -3.07
N LEU A 213 -11.15 6.90 -3.61
CA LEU A 213 -11.09 7.36 -4.99
C LEU A 213 -10.99 8.90 -5.08
N THR A 214 -10.53 9.55 -4.02
CA THR A 214 -10.35 11.01 -4.01
C THR A 214 -9.55 11.48 -5.22
N ASP A 215 -9.97 12.61 -5.84
CA ASP A 215 -9.30 13.20 -7.01
C ASP A 215 -9.23 12.29 -8.25
N SER A 216 -10.08 11.27 -8.34
CA SER A 216 -10.20 10.41 -9.53
C SER A 216 -11.43 10.80 -10.36
N PRO A 217 -11.41 10.71 -11.69
CA PRO A 217 -12.50 11.18 -12.55
C PRO A 217 -13.69 10.18 -12.63
N VAL A 218 -13.92 9.43 -11.57
CA VAL A 218 -15.05 8.48 -11.46
C VAL A 218 -16.37 9.24 -11.39
N SER A 219 -17.39 8.75 -12.09
CA SER A 219 -18.74 9.36 -12.11
C SER A 219 -19.85 8.39 -11.76
N ASP A 220 -19.73 7.11 -12.09
CA ASP A 220 -20.70 6.06 -11.78
C ASP A 220 -20.13 5.07 -10.77
N LEU A 221 -20.81 4.92 -9.64
CA LEU A 221 -20.50 3.99 -8.57
C LEU A 221 -21.54 2.87 -8.43
N SER A 222 -22.47 2.77 -9.38
CA SER A 222 -23.51 1.73 -9.37
C SER A 222 -22.96 0.29 -9.32
N PRO A 223 -21.77 -0.02 -9.92
CA PRO A 223 -21.16 -1.34 -9.79
C PRO A 223 -20.80 -1.76 -8.37
N LEU A 224 -20.65 -0.80 -7.45
CA LEU A 224 -20.32 -1.09 -6.04
C LEU A 224 -21.54 -1.57 -5.23
N ALA A 225 -22.73 -1.56 -5.81
CA ALA A 225 -23.96 -1.96 -5.13
C ALA A 225 -23.88 -3.42 -4.63
N GLY A 226 -24.15 -3.64 -3.34
CA GLY A 226 -24.12 -4.97 -2.71
C GLY A 226 -22.77 -5.35 -2.10
N LEU A 227 -21.69 -4.59 -2.34
CA LEU A 227 -20.41 -4.84 -1.70
C LEU A 227 -20.47 -4.58 -0.19
N PRO A 228 -19.66 -5.28 0.62
CA PRO A 228 -19.61 -5.09 2.07
C PRO A 228 -18.80 -3.84 2.48
N LEU A 229 -18.98 -2.74 1.74
CA LEU A 229 -18.27 -1.48 2.01
C LEU A 229 -18.68 -0.90 3.36
N GLU A 230 -17.69 -0.67 4.21
CA GLU A 230 -17.79 0.02 5.50
C GLU A 230 -17.38 1.49 5.38
N SER A 231 -16.42 1.77 4.52
CA SER A 231 -15.87 3.11 4.30
C SER A 231 -15.72 3.41 2.81
N LEU A 232 -16.30 4.52 2.36
CA LEU A 232 -16.20 5.00 0.99
C LEU A 232 -15.81 6.47 0.98
N THR A 233 -14.68 6.78 0.33
CA THR A 233 -14.20 8.14 0.13
C THR A 233 -14.11 8.44 -1.36
N VAL A 234 -14.94 9.37 -1.84
CA VAL A 234 -15.01 9.82 -3.24
C VAL A 234 -14.95 11.33 -3.36
N HIS A 235 -14.20 11.96 -2.46
CA HIS A 235 -13.98 13.40 -2.42
C HIS A 235 -13.40 13.91 -3.75
N ARG A 236 -13.89 15.04 -4.25
CA ARG A 236 -13.48 15.67 -5.53
C ARG A 236 -13.56 14.73 -6.75
N THR A 237 -14.60 13.89 -6.81
CA THR A 237 -14.91 13.07 -7.98
C THR A 237 -16.10 13.65 -8.78
N LEU A 238 -16.44 13.04 -9.92
CA LEU A 238 -17.53 13.47 -10.78
C LEU A 238 -18.87 12.81 -10.44
N VAL A 239 -18.96 12.13 -9.30
CA VAL A 239 -20.16 11.41 -8.83
C VAL A 239 -21.33 12.37 -8.63
N ARG A 240 -22.51 11.97 -9.13
CA ARG A 240 -23.77 12.73 -9.03
C ARG A 240 -24.88 11.96 -8.33
N ASP A 241 -24.89 10.64 -8.46
CA ASP A 241 -25.94 9.76 -7.94
C ASP A 241 -25.46 8.92 -6.76
N LEU A 242 -26.22 8.95 -5.68
CA LEU A 242 -26.01 8.13 -4.49
C LEU A 242 -26.97 6.93 -4.40
N SER A 243 -27.77 6.63 -5.41
CA SER A 243 -28.78 5.59 -5.32
C SER A 243 -28.22 4.23 -4.93
N PHE A 244 -26.97 3.93 -5.33
CA PHE A 244 -26.29 2.68 -5.03
C PHE A 244 -26.05 2.45 -3.53
N VAL A 245 -25.89 3.53 -2.71
CA VAL A 245 -25.59 3.39 -1.27
C VAL A 245 -26.69 2.68 -0.51
N ARG A 246 -27.94 2.73 -1.00
CA ARG A 246 -29.07 1.98 -0.42
C ARG A 246 -28.88 0.46 -0.45
N LYS A 247 -27.98 -0.02 -1.30
CA LYS A 247 -27.65 -1.43 -1.45
C LYS A 247 -26.35 -1.82 -0.76
N LEU A 248 -25.69 -0.89 -0.05
CA LEU A 248 -24.50 -1.16 0.75
C LEU A 248 -24.92 -1.61 2.16
N PRO A 249 -24.74 -2.89 2.52
CA PRO A 249 -25.37 -3.45 3.72
C PRO A 249 -24.78 -2.94 5.03
N VAL A 250 -23.52 -2.49 5.02
CA VAL A 250 -22.74 -2.18 6.23
C VAL A 250 -22.01 -0.84 6.17
N ILE A 251 -22.40 0.04 5.26
CA ILE A 251 -21.73 1.35 5.11
C ILE A 251 -21.87 2.19 6.41
N GLN A 252 -20.74 2.68 6.92
CA GLN A 252 -20.64 3.45 8.15
C GLN A 252 -19.99 4.80 7.91
N ARG A 253 -19.00 4.90 7.03
CA ARG A 253 -18.26 6.12 6.77
C ARG A 253 -18.40 6.51 5.30
N LEU A 254 -18.93 7.69 5.05
CA LEU A 254 -19.17 8.19 3.70
C LEU A 254 -18.57 9.59 3.54
N HIS A 255 -17.58 9.73 2.66
CA HIS A 255 -16.99 11.01 2.30
C HIS A 255 -17.28 11.36 0.84
N ILE A 256 -18.22 12.26 0.63
CA ILE A 256 -18.72 12.75 -0.67
C ILE A 256 -18.50 14.25 -0.84
N GLY A 257 -17.56 14.83 -0.10
CA GLY A 257 -17.23 16.25 -0.19
C GLY A 257 -16.76 16.65 -1.58
N GLU A 258 -17.08 17.85 -2.02
CA GLU A 258 -16.69 18.45 -3.31
C GLU A 258 -17.02 17.58 -4.56
N THR A 259 -18.01 16.70 -4.44
CA THR A 259 -18.59 15.95 -5.58
C THR A 259 -19.69 16.77 -6.27
N LEU A 260 -20.33 16.19 -7.27
CA LEU A 260 -21.46 16.80 -7.99
C LEU A 260 -22.82 16.35 -7.44
N ILE A 261 -22.85 15.77 -6.23
CA ILE A 261 -24.05 15.29 -5.56
C ILE A 261 -24.88 16.47 -5.09
N GLU A 262 -26.18 16.46 -5.40
CA GLU A 262 -27.17 17.47 -5.01
C GLU A 262 -28.33 16.90 -4.19
N ASP A 263 -28.40 15.56 -4.04
CA ASP A 263 -29.49 14.85 -3.39
C ASP A 263 -28.98 13.86 -2.34
N LEU A 264 -29.30 14.06 -1.06
CA LEU A 264 -28.98 13.16 0.04
C LEU A 264 -30.13 12.24 0.43
N THR A 265 -31.29 12.28 -0.27
CA THR A 265 -32.42 11.38 0.05
C THR A 265 -32.05 9.88 -0.02
N PRO A 266 -31.05 9.43 -0.82
CA PRO A 266 -30.61 8.04 -0.78
C PRO A 266 -29.98 7.60 0.56
N LEU A 267 -29.61 8.53 1.43
CA LEU A 267 -29.06 8.21 2.75
C LEU A 267 -30.12 7.81 3.78
N GLU A 268 -31.41 7.93 3.44
CA GLU A 268 -32.50 7.62 4.36
C GLU A 268 -32.43 6.17 4.86
N GLY A 269 -32.48 6.01 6.18
CA GLY A 269 -32.41 4.71 6.84
C GLY A 269 -31.02 4.11 7.02
N LEU A 270 -29.97 4.73 6.46
CA LEU A 270 -28.59 4.28 6.69
C LEU A 270 -28.12 4.59 8.11
N ARG A 271 -27.23 3.75 8.63
CA ARG A 271 -26.63 3.91 9.96
C ARG A 271 -25.19 4.40 9.86
N LEU A 272 -25.01 5.56 9.25
CA LEU A 272 -23.70 6.18 9.14
C LEU A 272 -23.19 6.63 10.52
N THR A 273 -21.91 6.42 10.78
CA THR A 273 -21.19 6.96 11.92
C THR A 273 -20.43 8.24 11.54
N ARG A 274 -20.01 8.37 10.28
CA ARG A 274 -19.33 9.55 9.74
C ARG A 274 -19.92 9.94 8.39
N LEU A 275 -20.18 11.23 8.21
CA LEU A 275 -20.61 11.81 6.93
C LEU A 275 -19.83 13.09 6.64
N VAL A 276 -19.15 13.15 5.50
CA VAL A 276 -18.48 14.35 4.99
C VAL A 276 -19.10 14.73 3.64
N PHE A 277 -19.58 15.95 3.50
CA PHE A 277 -20.26 16.41 2.29
C PHE A 277 -20.15 17.94 2.14
N THR A 278 -20.55 18.48 1.00
CA THR A 278 -20.55 19.91 0.72
C THR A 278 -21.97 20.49 0.84
N PRO A 279 -22.36 21.06 1.98
CA PRO A 279 -23.75 21.50 2.24
C PRO A 279 -24.30 22.47 1.21
N SER A 280 -23.46 23.38 0.69
CA SER A 280 -23.88 24.41 -0.29
C SER A 280 -24.31 23.83 -1.66
N ARG A 281 -23.96 22.58 -1.97
CA ARG A 281 -24.35 21.89 -3.19
C ARG A 281 -25.68 21.16 -3.06
N ILE A 282 -26.12 20.86 -1.82
CA ILE A 282 -27.26 20.00 -1.60
C ILE A 282 -28.57 20.76 -1.81
N LYS A 283 -29.37 20.25 -2.74
CA LYS A 283 -30.71 20.79 -3.05
C LYS A 283 -31.83 20.01 -2.35
N ARG A 284 -31.60 18.72 -2.03
CA ARG A 284 -32.61 17.82 -1.42
C ARG A 284 -31.96 16.93 -0.37
N GLY A 285 -32.74 16.57 0.66
CA GLY A 285 -32.35 15.56 1.65
C GLY A 285 -31.41 16.05 2.75
N LEU A 286 -31.22 17.37 2.95
CA LEU A 286 -30.52 17.88 4.15
C LEU A 286 -31.24 17.47 5.44
N ASP A 287 -32.56 17.41 5.42
CA ASP A 287 -33.40 16.94 6.51
C ASP A 287 -33.19 15.43 6.77
N VAL A 288 -32.93 14.63 5.73
CA VAL A 288 -32.55 13.22 5.86
C VAL A 288 -31.20 13.10 6.58
N ALA A 289 -30.18 13.84 6.14
CA ALA A 289 -28.87 13.84 6.77
C ALA A 289 -28.95 14.26 8.25
N ARG A 290 -29.83 15.22 8.57
CA ARG A 290 -30.07 15.68 9.96
C ARG A 290 -30.70 14.62 10.85
N ARG A 291 -31.50 13.72 10.27
CA ARG A 291 -32.20 12.64 10.99
C ARG A 291 -31.44 11.31 11.04
N LEU A 292 -30.24 11.23 10.45
CA LEU A 292 -29.44 10.00 10.48
C LEU A 292 -29.16 9.55 11.91
N GLN A 293 -29.59 8.33 12.21
CA GLN A 293 -29.36 7.73 13.52
C GLN A 293 -27.95 7.12 13.58
N GLY A 294 -27.24 7.34 14.69
CA GLY A 294 -25.90 6.76 14.89
C GLY A 294 -24.77 7.63 14.36
N LEU A 295 -25.07 8.75 13.69
CA LEU A 295 -24.04 9.69 13.23
C LEU A 295 -23.31 10.29 14.43
N ARG A 296 -21.98 10.16 14.44
CA ARG A 296 -21.09 10.65 15.50
C ARG A 296 -20.28 11.85 15.02
N GLU A 297 -19.87 11.82 13.77
CA GLU A 297 -19.00 12.80 13.15
C GLU A 297 -19.59 13.27 11.82
N ILE A 298 -19.61 14.57 11.61
CA ILE A 298 -20.05 15.21 10.37
C ILE A 298 -19.16 16.40 10.08
N GLY A 299 -18.89 16.66 8.80
CA GLY A 299 -18.01 17.76 8.40
C GLY A 299 -18.12 18.10 6.92
N THR A 300 -17.34 19.08 6.50
CA THR A 300 -17.22 19.47 5.09
C THR A 300 -15.90 19.05 4.47
N ALA A 301 -14.90 18.72 5.27
CA ALA A 301 -13.58 18.25 4.84
C ALA A 301 -13.03 17.23 5.83
N PHE A 302 -12.35 16.24 5.27
CA PHE A 302 -11.56 15.25 6.01
C PHE A 302 -10.47 14.75 5.08
N ASP A 303 -9.42 15.51 4.97
CA ASP A 303 -8.21 15.20 4.21
C ASP A 303 -6.97 15.63 5.01
N ASP A 304 -5.79 15.46 4.46
CA ASP A 304 -4.52 15.78 5.15
C ASP A 304 -4.35 17.27 5.44
N ARG A 305 -5.07 18.13 4.73
CA ARG A 305 -4.96 19.58 4.86
C ARG A 305 -6.00 20.16 5.83
N ARG A 306 -7.16 19.52 5.91
CA ARG A 306 -8.29 20.02 6.67
C ARG A 306 -9.14 18.89 7.22
N LYS A 307 -9.31 18.90 8.54
CA LYS A 307 -10.23 18.00 9.27
C LYS A 307 -11.18 18.88 10.08
N ASP A 308 -12.42 18.98 9.64
CA ASP A 308 -13.45 19.79 10.30
C ASP A 308 -14.59 18.94 10.86
N LEU A 309 -14.29 17.69 11.19
CA LEU A 309 -15.26 16.79 11.80
C LEU A 309 -15.66 17.28 13.19
N MET A 310 -16.97 17.28 13.43
CA MET A 310 -17.53 17.67 14.70
C MET A 310 -18.80 16.87 15.01
N PRO A 311 -19.30 16.89 16.25
CA PRO A 311 -20.60 16.31 16.59
C PRO A 311 -21.73 16.90 15.74
N PRO A 312 -22.74 16.10 15.33
CA PRO A 312 -23.82 16.58 14.48
C PRO A 312 -24.56 17.81 15.01
N ALA A 313 -24.78 17.89 16.33
CA ALA A 313 -25.47 19.05 16.94
C ALA A 313 -24.72 20.37 16.68
N ASP A 314 -23.39 20.34 16.81
CA ASP A 314 -22.51 21.50 16.60
C ASP A 314 -22.48 21.89 15.13
N PHE A 315 -22.35 20.89 14.24
CA PHE A 315 -22.37 21.11 12.80
C PHE A 315 -23.64 21.77 12.30
N TRP A 316 -24.81 21.26 12.71
CA TRP A 316 -26.09 21.81 12.28
C TRP A 316 -26.37 23.19 12.89
N SER A 317 -25.88 23.44 14.10
CA SER A 317 -25.94 24.76 14.72
C SER A 317 -25.10 25.79 13.96
N ALA A 318 -23.87 25.42 13.62
CA ALA A 318 -22.95 26.26 12.83
C ALA A 318 -23.45 26.52 11.41
N LEU A 319 -24.15 25.58 10.80
CA LEU A 319 -24.72 25.73 9.45
C LEU A 319 -25.92 26.70 9.42
N GLY A 320 -26.52 27.01 10.55
CA GLY A 320 -27.64 27.98 10.66
C GLY A 320 -28.93 27.52 9.99
N LYS A 321 -29.09 26.21 9.82
CA LYS A 321 -30.23 25.62 9.12
C LYS A 321 -30.87 24.48 9.91
#